data_9500c023399cb317c6687f612e94e96b
#
_entry.id   9500c023399cb317c6687f612e94e96b
#
_cell.length_a   1.000
_cell.length_b   1.000
_cell.length_c   1.000
_cell.angle_alpha   90.00
_cell.angle_beta   90.00
_cell.angle_gamma   90.00
#
_symmetry.space_group_name_H-M   'P 1'
#
loop_
_entity.id
_entity.type
_entity.pdbx_description
1 polymer ?
#
loop_
_entity_poly.entity_id
_entity_poly.type
_entity_poly.pdbx_seq_one_letter_code
_entity_poly.pdbx_strand_id
1 'polypeptide(L)'
;MSIRRKALIAAMALVAVAALWFATIVPGQNSTAAVQRTNDGKPNLNGIWQAVTTANWDIEAHQAEPGPRPEIMGAWGAQPGGLGIVEGGAIPYKPEALERKRQNLKNRMVTKVTNDPSRFDSGDPELQCYRPGVPRANYMPFPFQIFQGREQILMIYEYKASIRQVYVDPHLEAPVDSWMGWSNGSWDGDTLVVDVKGFNGHTWFDRAGNFATDALHIVERWTPRGRDHLMYEATIEDPNVYTRPWKISFPLYRRLEPNVQLLEFNCVPFVEELMYTPLGLYNPPDRPSR
;
A
#
# COMPACT_ATOMS: atom_id res chain seq x y z
N MET A 1 22.51 -67.02 -7.52
CA MET A 1 21.45 -66.05 -7.18
C MET A 1 20.74 -65.67 -8.45
N SER A 2 19.44 -65.95 -8.62
CA SER A 2 18.73 -65.82 -9.87
C SER A 2 18.53 -64.36 -10.27
N ILE A 3 18.49 -64.10 -11.59
CA ILE A 3 18.30 -62.80 -12.20
C ILE A 3 17.06 -62.08 -11.59
N ARG A 4 16.01 -62.84 -11.27
CA ARG A 4 14.79 -62.31 -10.61
C ARG A 4 15.05 -61.70 -9.21
N ARG A 5 15.97 -62.29 -8.38
CA ARG A 5 16.33 -61.73 -7.08
C ARG A 5 17.12 -60.42 -7.22
N LYS A 6 17.99 -60.31 -8.22
CA LYS A 6 18.75 -59.07 -8.47
C LYS A 6 17.84 -57.93 -8.96
N ALA A 7 16.83 -58.23 -9.75
CA ALA A 7 15.84 -57.26 -10.22
C ALA A 7 14.95 -56.74 -9.06
N LEU A 8 14.55 -57.62 -8.13
CA LEU A 8 13.73 -57.21 -6.97
C LEU A 8 14.53 -56.32 -5.98
N ILE A 9 15.80 -56.59 -5.78
CA ILE A 9 16.66 -55.77 -4.92
C ILE A 9 16.91 -54.41 -5.55
N ALA A 10 17.10 -54.32 -6.89
CA ALA A 10 17.26 -53.07 -7.61
C ALA A 10 15.97 -52.23 -7.59
N ALA A 11 14.80 -52.86 -7.69
CA ALA A 11 13.51 -52.17 -7.61
C ALA A 11 13.23 -51.62 -6.19
N MET A 12 13.53 -52.36 -5.17
CA MET A 12 13.41 -51.89 -3.75
C MET A 12 14.39 -50.77 -3.42
N ALA A 13 15.61 -50.79 -3.97
CA ALA A 13 16.57 -49.71 -3.79
C ALA A 13 16.13 -48.40 -4.47
N LEU A 14 15.54 -48.48 -5.67
CA LEU A 14 14.99 -47.33 -6.38
C LEU A 14 13.78 -46.72 -5.66
N VAL A 15 12.91 -47.54 -5.09
CA VAL A 15 11.75 -47.03 -4.30
C VAL A 15 12.23 -46.37 -2.99
N ALA A 16 13.27 -46.93 -2.33
CA ALA A 16 13.82 -46.33 -1.11
C ALA A 16 14.52 -44.97 -1.40
N VAL A 17 15.23 -44.84 -2.52
CA VAL A 17 15.83 -43.55 -2.93
C VAL A 17 14.76 -42.53 -3.29
N ALA A 18 13.71 -42.93 -3.99
CA ALA A 18 12.58 -42.05 -4.30
C ALA A 18 11.84 -41.59 -3.01
N ALA A 19 11.65 -42.49 -2.03
CA ALA A 19 11.04 -42.15 -0.75
C ALA A 19 11.91 -41.16 0.08
N LEU A 20 13.23 -41.28 0.00
CA LEU A 20 14.17 -40.35 0.62
C LEU A 20 14.16 -38.96 -0.08
N TRP A 21 13.93 -38.90 -1.38
CA TRP A 21 13.77 -37.62 -2.11
C TRP A 21 12.46 -36.91 -1.80
N PHE A 22 11.38 -37.64 -1.54
CA PHE A 22 10.11 -37.04 -1.10
C PHE A 22 10.11 -36.61 0.38
N ALA A 23 10.99 -37.17 1.22
CA ALA A 23 11.09 -36.78 2.62
C ALA A 23 11.86 -35.47 2.85
N THR A 24 12.45 -34.89 1.80
CA THR A 24 13.07 -33.53 1.85
C THR A 24 12.15 -32.42 1.34
N ILE A 25 10.85 -32.67 1.19
CA ILE A 25 9.90 -31.55 1.20
C ILE A 25 9.95 -31.00 2.61
N VAL A 26 10.83 -30.04 2.83
CA VAL A 26 10.84 -29.20 4.01
C VAL A 26 9.41 -28.65 4.12
N PRO A 27 8.63 -29.04 5.13
CA PRO A 27 7.37 -28.35 5.38
C PRO A 27 7.78 -26.90 5.53
N GLY A 28 7.22 -26.01 4.70
CA GLY A 28 7.44 -24.59 4.85
C GLY A 28 7.29 -24.32 6.34
N GLN A 29 8.37 -23.91 6.98
CA GLN A 29 8.32 -23.52 8.38
C GLN A 29 7.31 -22.39 8.44
N ASN A 30 6.05 -22.69 8.76
CA ASN A 30 5.21 -21.76 9.44
C ASN A 30 5.93 -21.43 10.75
N SER A 31 6.96 -20.61 10.68
CA SER A 31 7.53 -20.01 11.87
C SER A 31 6.48 -19.01 12.36
N THR A 32 5.49 -19.51 13.06
CA THR A 32 4.71 -18.72 14.00
C THR A 32 5.66 -18.31 15.12
N ALA A 33 6.75 -17.63 14.78
CA ALA A 33 7.61 -17.01 15.77
C ALA A 33 6.70 -16.10 16.60
N ALA A 34 6.72 -16.32 17.90
CA ALA A 34 5.83 -15.63 18.83
C ALA A 34 5.92 -14.11 18.63
N VAL A 35 4.78 -13.44 18.74
CA VAL A 35 4.71 -11.99 18.72
C VAL A 35 5.63 -11.42 19.80
N GLN A 36 6.62 -10.64 19.41
CA GLN A 36 7.46 -9.91 20.36
C GLN A 36 6.63 -8.83 21.06
N ARG A 37 6.96 -8.56 22.33
CA ARG A 37 6.27 -7.55 23.11
C ARG A 37 7.22 -6.46 23.57
N THR A 38 6.69 -5.28 23.72
CA THR A 38 7.34 -4.14 24.38
C THR A 38 7.27 -4.30 25.90
N ASN A 39 7.99 -3.46 26.64
CA ASN A 39 8.05 -3.53 28.11
C ASN A 39 6.67 -3.31 28.79
N ASP A 40 5.74 -2.68 28.12
CA ASP A 40 4.36 -2.47 28.58
C ASP A 40 3.41 -3.61 28.16
N GLY A 41 3.96 -4.70 27.63
CA GLY A 41 3.24 -5.92 27.25
C GLY A 41 2.48 -5.85 25.94
N LYS A 42 2.51 -4.73 25.22
CA LYS A 42 1.88 -4.58 23.90
C LYS A 42 2.71 -5.28 22.82
N PRO A 43 2.10 -5.73 21.72
CA PRO A 43 2.86 -6.21 20.58
C PRO A 43 3.90 -5.19 20.10
N ASN A 44 5.10 -5.66 19.79
CA ASN A 44 6.17 -4.80 19.31
C ASN A 44 6.06 -4.58 17.81
N LEU A 45 5.54 -3.41 17.43
CA LEU A 45 5.40 -2.98 16.04
C LEU A 45 6.65 -2.25 15.50
N ASN A 46 7.67 -1.98 16.36
CA ASN A 46 8.88 -1.29 15.91
C ASN A 46 9.54 -2.01 14.74
N GLY A 47 10.07 -1.24 13.80
CA GLY A 47 10.83 -1.75 12.66
C GLY A 47 10.41 -1.14 11.35
N ILE A 48 11.05 -1.59 10.28
CA ILE A 48 10.76 -1.16 8.92
C ILE A 48 9.82 -2.18 8.28
N TRP A 49 8.74 -1.68 7.71
CA TRP A 49 7.66 -2.47 7.15
C TRP A 49 7.41 -2.09 5.69
N GLN A 50 6.94 -3.05 4.91
CA GLN A 50 6.59 -2.82 3.51
C GLN A 50 5.43 -3.72 3.08
N ALA A 51 4.51 -3.17 2.29
CA ALA A 51 3.53 -3.95 1.54
C ALA A 51 4.14 -4.49 0.24
N VAL A 52 3.77 -5.71 -0.14
CA VAL A 52 4.11 -6.30 -1.44
C VAL A 52 2.82 -6.44 -2.22
N THR A 53 2.40 -5.36 -2.87
CA THR A 53 1.14 -5.28 -3.60
C THR A 53 1.25 -4.27 -4.75
N THR A 54 0.37 -4.37 -5.72
CA THR A 54 0.21 -3.42 -6.83
C THR A 54 -0.90 -2.38 -6.58
N ALA A 55 -1.41 -2.32 -5.35
CA ALA A 55 -2.54 -1.48 -4.97
C ALA A 55 -2.33 0.02 -5.22
N ASN A 56 -1.07 0.51 -5.29
CA ASN A 56 -0.82 1.88 -5.69
C ASN A 56 -1.19 2.18 -7.16
N TRP A 57 -1.26 1.14 -8.00
CA TRP A 57 -1.77 1.26 -9.37
C TRP A 57 -3.31 1.25 -9.40
N ASP A 58 -3.90 0.24 -8.78
CA ASP A 58 -5.34 0.15 -8.54
C ASP A 58 -5.58 -0.73 -7.31
N ILE A 59 -6.39 -0.27 -6.37
CA ILE A 59 -6.76 -1.05 -5.17
C ILE A 59 -7.79 -2.14 -5.47
N GLU A 60 -8.52 -2.04 -6.58
CA GLU A 60 -9.38 -3.11 -7.09
C GLU A 60 -8.57 -4.11 -7.92
N ALA A 61 -9.12 -5.29 -8.17
CA ALA A 61 -8.48 -6.29 -9.02
C ALA A 61 -8.39 -5.77 -10.47
N HIS A 62 -7.20 -5.85 -11.08
CA HIS A 62 -6.94 -5.30 -12.40
C HIS A 62 -5.95 -6.16 -13.18
N GLN A 63 -6.07 -6.13 -14.50
CA GLN A 63 -5.15 -6.79 -15.41
C GLN A 63 -3.88 -5.98 -15.57
N ALA A 64 -2.81 -6.65 -16.03
CA ALA A 64 -1.64 -5.94 -16.53
C ALA A 64 -2.01 -5.21 -17.82
N GLU A 65 -1.59 -3.96 -17.94
CA GLU A 65 -1.85 -3.12 -19.09
C GLU A 65 -0.56 -2.46 -19.58
N PRO A 66 -0.49 -2.05 -20.85
CA PRO A 66 0.58 -1.17 -21.28
C PRO A 66 0.63 0.08 -20.39
N GLY A 67 1.82 0.47 -19.99
CA GLY A 67 2.05 1.74 -19.30
C GLY A 67 1.78 2.92 -20.22
N PRO A 68 1.88 4.15 -19.72
CA PRO A 68 1.72 5.34 -20.54
C PRO A 68 2.76 5.42 -21.67
N ARG A 69 3.75 4.54 -21.61
CA ARG A 69 4.90 4.47 -22.53
C ARG A 69 5.21 3.03 -22.93
N PRO A 70 4.33 2.35 -23.70
CA PRO A 70 4.49 0.94 -24.03
C PRO A 70 5.73 0.64 -24.89
N GLU A 71 6.31 1.64 -25.57
CA GLU A 71 7.54 1.53 -26.33
C GLU A 71 8.80 1.49 -25.46
N ILE A 72 8.72 1.85 -24.18
CA ILE A 72 9.81 1.72 -23.23
C ILE A 72 9.69 0.37 -22.52
N MET A 73 10.75 -0.40 -22.57
CA MET A 73 10.78 -1.72 -21.90
C MET A 73 10.86 -1.56 -20.36
N GLY A 74 10.32 -2.55 -19.65
CA GLY A 74 10.37 -2.60 -18.19
C GLY A 74 9.20 -1.89 -17.52
N ALA A 75 9.40 -1.46 -16.27
CA ALA A 75 8.35 -0.92 -15.41
C ALA A 75 7.67 0.35 -15.94
N TRP A 76 8.33 1.11 -16.80
CA TRP A 76 7.78 2.30 -17.44
C TRP A 76 6.85 2.00 -18.61
N GLY A 77 7.06 0.84 -19.25
CA GLY A 77 6.24 0.41 -20.38
C GLY A 77 5.03 -0.45 -20.00
N ALA A 78 4.85 -0.75 -18.71
CA ALA A 78 3.78 -1.65 -18.26
C ALA A 78 3.22 -1.24 -16.91
N GLN A 79 1.90 -1.31 -16.78
CA GLN A 79 1.21 -1.31 -15.51
C GLN A 79 1.07 -2.75 -15.03
N PRO A 80 1.58 -3.12 -13.85
CA PRO A 80 1.45 -4.48 -13.35
C PRO A 80 0.00 -4.81 -13.03
N GLY A 81 -0.42 -6.05 -13.28
CA GLY A 81 -1.70 -6.56 -12.80
C GLY A 81 -1.70 -6.85 -11.31
N GLY A 82 -2.89 -6.93 -10.72
CA GLY A 82 -3.06 -7.20 -9.29
C GLY A 82 -4.39 -7.84 -8.94
N LEU A 83 -4.39 -8.59 -7.82
CA LEU A 83 -5.60 -9.21 -7.28
C LEU A 83 -6.51 -8.19 -6.57
N GLY A 84 -6.01 -6.97 -6.35
CA GLY A 84 -6.68 -5.98 -5.51
C GLY A 84 -6.55 -6.27 -4.01
N ILE A 85 -6.94 -5.29 -3.21
CA ILE A 85 -6.95 -5.37 -1.74
C ILE A 85 -8.32 -5.04 -1.15
N VAL A 86 -9.32 -4.78 -2.01
CA VAL A 86 -10.71 -4.46 -1.60
C VAL A 86 -11.45 -5.73 -1.22
N GLU A 87 -11.96 -5.80 0.00
CA GLU A 87 -12.79 -6.92 0.43
C GLU A 87 -14.12 -6.95 -0.34
N GLY A 88 -14.44 -8.11 -0.92
CA GLY A 88 -15.60 -8.24 -1.79
C GLY A 88 -15.40 -7.75 -3.22
N GLY A 89 -14.20 -7.27 -3.56
CA GLY A 89 -13.72 -7.05 -4.92
C GLY A 89 -14.17 -5.75 -5.58
N ALA A 90 -15.12 -5.00 -5.01
CA ALA A 90 -15.62 -3.76 -5.62
C ALA A 90 -15.90 -2.66 -4.59
N ILE A 91 -15.56 -1.44 -4.95
CA ILE A 91 -15.83 -0.24 -4.15
C ILE A 91 -17.27 0.22 -4.39
N PRO A 92 -18.07 0.44 -3.32
CA PRO A 92 -19.49 0.77 -3.43
C PRO A 92 -19.71 2.28 -3.73
N TYR A 93 -19.29 2.73 -4.91
CA TYR A 93 -19.45 4.10 -5.34
C TYR A 93 -20.92 4.52 -5.50
N LYS A 94 -21.22 5.79 -5.18
CA LYS A 94 -22.39 6.47 -5.71
C LYS A 94 -22.21 6.72 -7.22
N PRO A 95 -23.29 6.75 -8.02
CA PRO A 95 -23.18 6.91 -9.48
C PRO A 95 -22.37 8.13 -9.91
N GLU A 96 -22.62 9.27 -9.28
CA GLU A 96 -21.92 10.54 -9.57
C GLU A 96 -20.43 10.49 -9.17
N ALA A 97 -20.11 9.82 -8.08
CA ALA A 97 -18.76 9.65 -7.63
C ALA A 97 -17.97 8.67 -8.52
N LEU A 98 -18.63 7.62 -9.02
CA LEU A 98 -18.04 6.70 -9.99
C LEU A 98 -17.66 7.44 -11.29
N GLU A 99 -18.48 8.37 -11.75
CA GLU A 99 -18.13 9.18 -12.92
C GLU A 99 -16.91 10.06 -12.64
N ARG A 100 -16.83 10.67 -11.46
CA ARG A 100 -15.62 11.41 -11.04
C ARG A 100 -14.39 10.53 -11.01
N LYS A 101 -14.49 9.30 -10.50
CA LYS A 101 -13.37 8.31 -10.53
C LYS A 101 -12.87 8.07 -11.96
N ARG A 102 -13.78 7.91 -12.93
CA ARG A 102 -13.43 7.73 -14.35
C ARG A 102 -12.74 8.97 -14.93
N GLN A 103 -13.21 10.15 -14.59
CA GLN A 103 -12.58 11.41 -14.99
C GLN A 103 -11.20 11.58 -14.37
N ASN A 104 -11.03 11.21 -13.09
CA ASN A 104 -9.73 11.20 -12.41
C ASN A 104 -8.75 10.33 -13.18
N LEU A 105 -9.12 9.08 -13.50
CA LEU A 105 -8.27 8.15 -14.26
C LEU A 105 -7.89 8.76 -15.63
N LYS A 106 -8.88 9.28 -16.38
CA LYS A 106 -8.64 9.90 -17.68
C LYS A 106 -7.68 11.09 -17.59
N ASN A 107 -7.76 11.85 -16.51
CA ASN A 107 -6.98 13.07 -16.29
C ASN A 107 -5.77 12.85 -15.36
N ARG A 108 -5.42 11.61 -15.05
CA ARG A 108 -4.36 11.29 -14.08
C ARG A 108 -3.06 12.06 -14.35
N MET A 109 -2.68 12.14 -15.64
CA MET A 109 -1.44 12.79 -16.08
C MET A 109 -1.63 14.28 -16.41
N VAL A 110 -2.85 14.79 -16.32
CA VAL A 110 -3.12 16.19 -16.67
C VAL A 110 -2.73 17.10 -15.51
N THR A 111 -1.63 17.79 -15.69
CA THR A 111 -1.11 18.75 -14.71
C THR A 111 -1.52 20.16 -15.12
N LYS A 112 -2.68 20.61 -14.66
CA LYS A 112 -3.02 22.05 -14.77
C LYS A 112 -2.30 22.80 -13.68
N VAL A 113 -1.22 23.46 -14.03
CA VAL A 113 -0.66 24.50 -13.16
C VAL A 113 -1.67 25.65 -13.14
N THR A 114 -2.56 25.62 -12.17
CA THR A 114 -3.43 26.77 -11.91
C THR A 114 -2.76 27.64 -10.84
N ASN A 115 -2.81 28.96 -11.03
CA ASN A 115 -2.39 29.89 -9.98
C ASN A 115 -3.39 29.94 -8.81
N ASP A 116 -4.41 29.10 -8.83
CA ASP A 116 -5.42 28.99 -7.80
C ASP A 116 -5.07 27.85 -6.86
N PRO A 117 -4.58 28.12 -5.65
CA PRO A 117 -4.20 27.07 -4.68
C PRO A 117 -5.38 26.24 -4.18
N SER A 118 -6.63 26.66 -4.44
CA SER A 118 -7.84 25.88 -4.10
C SER A 118 -8.19 24.83 -5.16
N ARG A 119 -7.55 24.87 -6.34
CA ARG A 119 -7.80 23.94 -7.44
C ARG A 119 -6.75 22.85 -7.51
N PHE A 120 -6.98 21.81 -6.73
CA PHE A 120 -6.23 20.53 -6.84
C PHE A 120 -6.85 19.61 -7.91
N ASP A 121 -7.52 20.16 -8.91
CA ASP A 121 -8.32 19.41 -9.87
C ASP A 121 -7.50 18.74 -10.97
N SER A 122 -6.18 18.74 -10.87
CA SER A 122 -5.33 18.36 -11.97
C SER A 122 -4.46 17.14 -11.66
N GLY A 123 -4.99 15.97 -12.04
CA GLY A 123 -4.24 14.75 -12.03
C GLY A 123 -4.06 14.11 -10.63
N ASP A 124 -3.29 13.04 -10.61
CA ASP A 124 -2.96 12.34 -9.37
C ASP A 124 -2.03 13.21 -8.48
N PRO A 125 -2.39 13.47 -7.22
CA PRO A 125 -1.53 14.20 -6.28
C PRO A 125 -0.13 13.60 -6.11
N GLU A 126 0.03 12.29 -6.30
CA GLU A 126 1.34 11.62 -6.30
C GLU A 126 2.30 12.24 -7.33
N LEU A 127 1.82 12.58 -8.53
CA LEU A 127 2.61 13.21 -9.58
C LEU A 127 3.14 14.59 -9.20
N GLN A 128 2.45 15.26 -8.29
CA GLN A 128 2.81 16.59 -7.79
C GLN A 128 3.66 16.51 -6.51
N CYS A 129 4.03 15.31 -6.09
CA CYS A 129 4.75 15.07 -4.84
C CYS A 129 4.00 15.52 -3.59
N TYR A 130 2.68 15.52 -3.59
CA TYR A 130 1.91 15.69 -2.37
C TYR A 130 1.99 14.44 -1.49
N ARG A 131 1.69 14.59 -0.21
CA ARG A 131 1.63 13.46 0.70
C ARG A 131 0.53 12.50 0.26
N PRO A 132 0.76 11.17 0.35
CA PRO A 132 -0.16 10.19 -0.22
C PRO A 132 -1.48 10.05 0.55
N GLY A 133 -1.52 10.52 1.82
CA GLY A 133 -2.60 10.22 2.73
C GLY A 133 -2.59 8.77 3.19
N VAL A 134 -3.45 8.45 4.14
CA VAL A 134 -3.73 7.06 4.51
C VAL A 134 -5.07 6.66 3.88
N PRO A 135 -5.26 5.40 3.48
CA PRO A 135 -4.36 4.26 3.68
C PRO A 135 -3.26 4.14 2.62
N ARG A 136 -3.23 4.97 1.55
CA ARG A 136 -2.30 4.86 0.40
C ARG A 136 -0.84 4.79 0.85
N ALA A 137 -0.44 5.57 1.83
CA ALA A 137 0.92 5.56 2.39
C ALA A 137 1.39 4.15 2.80
N ASN A 138 0.47 3.29 3.27
CA ASN A 138 0.78 1.99 3.81
C ASN A 138 1.03 0.92 2.74
N TYR A 139 0.58 1.14 1.49
CA TYR A 139 0.76 0.19 0.37
C TYR A 139 1.47 0.80 -0.84
N MET A 140 2.02 1.99 -0.73
CA MET A 140 2.97 2.47 -1.73
C MET A 140 4.17 1.53 -1.83
N PRO A 141 4.86 1.45 -2.98
CA PRO A 141 6.00 0.54 -3.17
C PRO A 141 7.27 0.98 -2.41
N PHE A 142 7.10 1.71 -1.33
CA PHE A 142 8.16 2.24 -0.47
C PHE A 142 7.97 1.73 0.95
N PRO A 143 9.06 1.43 1.68
CA PRO A 143 8.97 1.05 3.08
C PRO A 143 8.60 2.22 3.98
N PHE A 144 8.18 1.90 5.19
CA PHE A 144 7.99 2.86 6.26
C PHE A 144 8.48 2.27 7.60
N GLN A 145 8.86 3.13 8.52
CA GLN A 145 9.36 2.74 9.83
C GLN A 145 8.38 3.12 10.91
N ILE A 146 8.14 2.20 11.84
CA ILE A 146 7.35 2.43 13.06
C ILE A 146 8.29 2.58 14.24
N PHE A 147 8.10 3.66 15.00
CA PHE A 147 8.67 3.88 16.31
C PHE A 147 7.53 3.89 17.32
N GLN A 148 7.44 2.82 18.09
CA GLN A 148 6.36 2.63 19.05
C GLN A 148 6.77 3.15 20.42
N GLY A 149 6.14 4.25 20.84
CA GLY A 149 6.12 4.71 22.21
C GLY A 149 4.84 4.29 22.93
N ARG A 150 4.77 4.56 24.21
CA ARG A 150 3.61 4.22 25.04
C ARG A 150 2.40 5.14 24.75
N GLU A 151 2.65 6.43 24.68
CA GLU A 151 1.62 7.46 24.48
C GLU A 151 1.41 7.80 23.01
N GLN A 152 2.43 7.57 22.20
CA GLN A 152 2.46 7.95 20.81
C GLN A 152 3.22 6.90 19.99
N ILE A 153 2.75 6.69 18.76
CA ILE A 153 3.43 5.89 17.76
C ILE A 153 3.76 6.80 16.58
N LEU A 154 5.04 6.84 16.20
CA LEU A 154 5.50 7.61 15.06
C LEU A 154 5.71 6.67 13.87
N MET A 155 5.12 7.01 12.72
CA MET A 155 5.33 6.32 11.46
C MET A 155 6.02 7.26 10.48
N ILE A 156 7.20 6.86 9.98
CA ILE A 156 7.98 7.61 9.01
C ILE A 156 7.96 6.84 7.70
N TYR A 157 7.39 7.44 6.68
CA TYR A 157 7.30 6.85 5.33
C TYR A 157 8.46 7.34 4.48
N GLU A 158 9.12 6.42 3.77
CA GLU A 158 10.20 6.79 2.84
C GLU A 158 9.69 7.76 1.77
N TYR A 159 8.50 7.48 1.20
CA TYR A 159 7.89 8.39 0.25
C TYR A 159 7.67 9.78 0.86
N LYS A 160 8.30 10.79 0.26
CA LYS A 160 8.17 12.21 0.63
C LYS A 160 8.62 12.52 2.08
N ALA A 161 9.37 11.63 2.73
CA ALA A 161 9.71 11.73 4.16
C ALA A 161 8.47 12.09 5.01
N SER A 162 7.32 11.49 4.66
CA SER A 162 6.06 11.81 5.32
C SER A 162 6.06 11.25 6.73
N ILE A 163 5.64 12.08 7.69
CA ILE A 163 5.56 11.71 9.09
C ILE A 163 4.09 11.64 9.47
N ARG A 164 3.73 10.58 10.19
CA ARG A 164 2.41 10.37 10.80
C ARG A 164 2.59 10.08 12.28
N GLN A 165 1.88 10.82 13.10
CA GLN A 165 1.82 10.62 14.53
C GLN A 165 0.47 10.02 14.91
N VAL A 166 0.50 8.91 15.64
CA VAL A 166 -0.70 8.27 16.21
C VAL A 166 -0.70 8.52 17.70
N TYR A 167 -1.70 9.22 18.20
CA TYR A 167 -1.87 9.53 19.61
C TYR A 167 -2.62 8.37 20.29
N VAL A 168 -1.95 7.70 21.22
CA VAL A 168 -2.54 6.54 21.93
C VAL A 168 -3.19 7.00 23.24
N ASP A 169 -2.53 7.92 23.95
CA ASP A 169 -3.03 8.51 25.19
C ASP A 169 -2.27 9.85 25.47
N PRO A 170 -2.96 10.97 25.61
CA PRO A 170 -4.40 11.18 25.36
C PRO A 170 -4.75 11.22 23.88
N HIS A 171 -6.00 10.96 23.53
CA HIS A 171 -6.55 11.28 22.22
C HIS A 171 -6.66 12.80 22.07
N LEU A 172 -6.35 13.28 20.88
CA LEU A 172 -6.39 14.71 20.57
C LEU A 172 -7.29 14.97 19.37
N GLU A 173 -7.93 16.13 19.36
CA GLU A 173 -8.71 16.57 18.20
C GLU A 173 -7.79 17.18 17.13
N ALA A 174 -8.19 17.02 15.87
CA ALA A 174 -7.46 17.60 14.76
C ALA A 174 -7.50 19.14 14.83
N PRO A 175 -6.36 19.81 14.86
CA PRO A 175 -6.33 21.27 14.88
C PRO A 175 -6.67 21.87 13.49
N VAL A 176 -6.46 21.09 12.40
CA VAL A 176 -6.69 21.47 11.03
C VAL A 176 -6.70 20.21 10.14
N ASP A 177 -7.43 20.25 9.04
CA ASP A 177 -7.44 19.18 8.06
C ASP A 177 -6.09 19.05 7.35
N SER A 178 -5.67 17.84 7.06
CA SER A 178 -4.37 17.55 6.45
C SER A 178 -4.41 16.42 5.43
N TRP A 179 -3.34 16.26 4.66
CA TRP A 179 -3.17 15.15 3.73
C TRP A 179 -3.19 13.77 4.40
N MET A 180 -2.59 13.67 5.60
CA MET A 180 -2.44 12.40 6.31
C MET A 180 -3.58 12.14 7.30
N GLY A 181 -4.47 13.10 7.47
CA GLY A 181 -5.49 13.08 8.52
C GLY A 181 -4.89 13.20 9.90
N TRP A 182 -5.71 13.03 10.93
CA TRP A 182 -5.36 13.04 12.33
C TRP A 182 -5.68 11.67 12.93
N SER A 183 -4.72 11.08 13.64
CA SER A 183 -4.75 9.68 14.03
C SER A 183 -4.78 9.51 15.53
N ASN A 184 -5.84 8.91 16.05
CA ASN A 184 -5.97 8.49 17.45
C ASN A 184 -5.96 6.97 17.55
N GLY A 185 -5.04 6.41 18.32
CA GLY A 185 -4.84 4.98 18.48
C GLY A 185 -5.38 4.42 19.78
N SER A 186 -5.79 3.18 19.77
CA SER A 186 -6.13 2.41 20.96
C SER A 186 -5.76 0.95 20.78
N TRP A 187 -5.58 0.21 21.87
CA TRP A 187 -5.28 -1.20 21.82
C TRP A 187 -6.53 -2.04 22.09
N ASP A 188 -6.90 -2.86 21.12
CA ASP A 188 -7.92 -3.91 21.26
C ASP A 188 -7.22 -5.27 21.32
N GLY A 189 -6.93 -5.73 22.54
CA GLY A 189 -6.05 -6.88 22.75
C GLY A 189 -4.66 -6.67 22.14
N ASP A 190 -4.31 -7.48 21.16
CA ASP A 190 -3.05 -7.43 20.43
C ASP A 190 -3.14 -6.61 19.12
N THR A 191 -4.27 -5.99 18.84
CA THR A 191 -4.49 -5.16 17.65
C THR A 191 -4.39 -3.69 18.01
N LEU A 192 -3.54 -2.94 17.32
CA LEU A 192 -3.61 -1.48 17.33
C LEU A 192 -4.74 -1.04 16.41
N VAL A 193 -5.71 -0.34 16.97
CA VAL A 193 -6.83 0.29 16.24
C VAL A 193 -6.54 1.78 16.13
N VAL A 194 -6.64 2.34 14.92
CA VAL A 194 -6.40 3.77 14.69
C VAL A 194 -7.61 4.39 14.02
N ASP A 195 -8.24 5.34 14.69
CA ASP A 195 -9.29 6.21 14.16
C ASP A 195 -8.65 7.42 13.47
N VAL A 196 -8.99 7.65 12.20
CA VAL A 196 -8.38 8.71 11.39
C VAL A 196 -9.45 9.58 10.76
N LYS A 197 -9.38 10.87 11.06
CA LYS A 197 -10.28 11.93 10.55
C LYS A 197 -9.47 13.19 10.21
N GLY A 198 -10.14 14.25 9.80
CA GLY A 198 -9.49 15.52 9.51
C GLY A 198 -8.63 15.47 8.26
N PHE A 199 -9.17 14.87 7.20
CA PHE A 199 -8.56 14.88 5.87
C PHE A 199 -8.94 16.12 5.09
N ASN A 200 -8.02 16.61 4.26
CA ASN A 200 -8.26 17.81 3.44
C ASN A 200 -9.01 17.54 2.12
N GLY A 201 -9.45 16.30 1.87
CA GLY A 201 -10.24 15.94 0.69
C GLY A 201 -9.50 15.87 -0.64
N HIS A 202 -8.18 15.95 -0.65
CA HIS A 202 -7.38 15.97 -1.88
C HIS A 202 -6.63 14.67 -2.16
N THR A 203 -6.72 13.68 -1.29
CA THR A 203 -6.01 12.39 -1.45
C THR A 203 -6.73 11.48 -2.43
N TRP A 204 -5.93 10.77 -3.25
CA TRP A 204 -6.39 9.62 -4.01
C TRP A 204 -5.88 8.34 -3.35
N PHE A 205 -6.62 7.25 -3.48
CA PHE A 205 -6.19 5.96 -2.96
C PHE A 205 -5.17 5.27 -3.87
N ASP A 206 -5.18 5.58 -5.18
CA ASP A 206 -4.32 4.95 -6.18
C ASP A 206 -4.22 5.77 -7.47
N ARG A 207 -3.52 5.22 -8.44
CA ARG A 207 -3.36 5.81 -9.77
C ARG A 207 -4.57 5.57 -10.69
N ALA A 208 -5.52 4.69 -10.30
CA ALA A 208 -6.75 4.44 -11.03
C ALA A 208 -7.82 5.52 -10.77
N GLY A 209 -7.51 6.51 -9.93
CA GLY A 209 -8.38 7.65 -9.66
C GLY A 209 -9.39 7.42 -8.55
N ASN A 210 -9.23 6.36 -7.76
CA ASN A 210 -10.02 6.13 -6.56
C ASN A 210 -9.72 7.25 -5.55
N PHE A 211 -10.76 7.89 -5.02
CA PHE A 211 -10.63 9.14 -4.25
C PHE A 211 -11.59 9.20 -3.07
N ALA A 212 -11.36 10.15 -2.18
CA ALA A 212 -12.25 10.52 -1.10
C ALA A 212 -12.39 12.05 -1.00
N THR A 213 -13.31 12.51 -0.14
CA THR A 213 -13.48 13.92 0.22
C THR A 213 -12.94 14.19 1.63
N ASP A 214 -13.11 15.40 2.11
CA ASP A 214 -12.83 15.80 3.50
C ASP A 214 -13.72 15.12 4.54
N ALA A 215 -14.84 14.53 4.10
CA ALA A 215 -15.71 13.69 4.95
C ALA A 215 -15.14 12.28 5.19
N LEU A 216 -13.94 11.98 4.67
CA LEU A 216 -13.30 10.68 4.85
C LEU A 216 -13.06 10.34 6.31
N HIS A 217 -13.52 9.18 6.73
CA HIS A 217 -13.23 8.56 8.00
C HIS A 217 -12.65 7.17 7.76
N ILE A 218 -11.57 6.85 8.46
CA ILE A 218 -10.90 5.54 8.35
C ILE A 218 -10.70 4.97 9.74
N VAL A 219 -11.05 3.70 9.89
CA VAL A 219 -10.68 2.91 11.07
C VAL A 219 -9.73 1.81 10.62
N GLU A 220 -8.47 1.94 11.02
CA GLU A 220 -7.43 0.97 10.72
C GLU A 220 -7.26 -0.03 11.84
N ARG A 221 -6.85 -1.26 11.48
CA ARG A 221 -6.48 -2.33 12.40
C ARG A 221 -5.15 -2.93 11.98
N TRP A 222 -4.21 -2.92 12.90
CA TRP A 222 -2.85 -3.41 12.74
C TRP A 222 -2.65 -4.63 13.64
N THR A 223 -2.79 -5.82 13.10
CA THR A 223 -2.80 -7.08 13.86
C THR A 223 -1.55 -7.88 13.56
N PRO A 224 -0.65 -8.11 14.54
CA PRO A 224 0.49 -8.99 14.35
C PRO A 224 0.09 -10.43 14.00
N ARG A 225 0.77 -11.00 13.00
CA ARG A 225 0.65 -12.40 12.58
C ARG A 225 2.00 -13.11 12.75
N GLY A 226 2.52 -13.07 13.97
CA GLY A 226 3.84 -13.51 14.32
C GLY A 226 4.82 -12.33 14.44
N ARG A 227 6.12 -12.64 14.41
CA ARG A 227 7.19 -11.66 14.65
C ARG A 227 7.36 -10.64 13.52
N ASP A 228 7.23 -11.10 12.28
CA ASP A 228 7.70 -10.36 11.10
C ASP A 228 6.58 -10.08 10.08
N HIS A 229 5.32 -10.28 10.49
CA HIS A 229 4.14 -10.01 9.66
C HIS A 229 3.10 -9.26 10.46
N LEU A 230 2.47 -8.28 9.80
CA LEU A 230 1.26 -7.59 10.27
C LEU A 230 0.16 -7.80 9.25
N MET A 231 -1.06 -8.05 9.70
CA MET A 231 -2.24 -7.87 8.88
C MET A 231 -2.72 -6.43 9.08
N TYR A 232 -2.79 -5.70 8.00
CA TYR A 232 -3.40 -4.38 7.94
C TYR A 232 -4.79 -4.48 7.36
N GLU A 233 -5.77 -3.89 8.03
CA GLU A 233 -7.13 -3.76 7.58
C GLU A 233 -7.57 -2.30 7.76
N ALA A 234 -8.35 -1.77 6.84
CA ALA A 234 -8.94 -0.44 7.00
C ALA A 234 -10.40 -0.47 6.56
N THR A 235 -11.29 0.03 7.43
CA THR A 235 -12.67 0.35 7.10
C THR A 235 -12.71 1.80 6.65
N ILE A 236 -13.26 2.05 5.48
CA ILE A 236 -13.30 3.33 4.80
C ILE A 236 -14.74 3.79 4.69
N GLU A 237 -15.00 4.99 5.18
CA GLU A 237 -16.30 5.66 5.13
C GLU A 237 -16.13 7.04 4.52
N ASP A 238 -16.94 7.37 3.55
CA ASP A 238 -17.11 8.72 3.01
C ASP A 238 -18.54 8.84 2.47
N PRO A 239 -19.43 9.47 3.21
CA PRO A 239 -20.85 9.56 2.81
C PRO A 239 -21.08 10.38 1.58
N ASN A 240 -20.11 11.20 1.12
CA ASN A 240 -20.19 11.95 -0.11
C ASN A 240 -19.87 11.11 -1.35
N VAL A 241 -19.07 10.02 -1.16
CA VAL A 241 -18.54 9.21 -2.26
C VAL A 241 -19.16 7.83 -2.33
N TYR A 242 -19.37 7.18 -1.17
CA TYR A 242 -19.75 5.78 -1.09
C TYR A 242 -21.18 5.60 -0.58
N THR A 243 -21.82 4.52 -1.02
CA THR A 243 -23.18 4.14 -0.57
C THR A 243 -23.19 3.45 0.79
N ARG A 244 -22.04 2.91 1.21
CA ARG A 244 -21.84 2.22 2.49
C ARG A 244 -20.35 2.15 2.82
N PRO A 245 -19.96 1.89 4.08
CA PRO A 245 -18.59 1.55 4.42
C PRO A 245 -18.07 0.34 3.65
N TRP A 246 -16.78 0.33 3.36
CA TRP A 246 -16.09 -0.75 2.68
C TRP A 246 -14.70 -0.97 3.28
N LYS A 247 -14.04 -2.08 2.93
CA LYS A 247 -12.79 -2.47 3.57
C LYS A 247 -11.72 -2.82 2.57
N ILE A 248 -10.48 -2.58 2.99
CA ILE A 248 -9.28 -3.14 2.38
C ILE A 248 -8.52 -3.96 3.40
N SER A 249 -7.78 -4.98 2.91
CA SER A 249 -6.88 -5.76 3.74
C SER A 249 -5.68 -6.27 2.95
N PHE A 250 -4.50 -6.27 3.59
CA PHE A 250 -3.26 -6.80 3.00
C PHE A 250 -2.21 -7.06 4.08
N PRO A 251 -1.28 -7.99 3.85
CA PRO A 251 -0.17 -8.22 4.75
C PRO A 251 0.93 -7.18 4.58
N LEU A 252 1.57 -6.84 5.70
CA LEU A 252 2.81 -6.09 5.77
C LEU A 252 3.93 -7.00 6.23
N TYR A 253 5.09 -6.83 5.63
CA TYR A 253 6.28 -7.63 5.89
C TYR A 253 7.35 -6.77 6.52
N ARG A 254 7.98 -7.26 7.59
CA ARG A 254 9.13 -6.61 8.20
C ARG A 254 10.36 -6.79 7.31
N ARG A 255 11.09 -5.73 7.08
CA ARG A 255 12.39 -5.76 6.40
C ARG A 255 13.42 -6.33 7.37
N LEU A 256 14.10 -7.41 6.98
CA LEU A 256 15.03 -8.16 7.84
C LEU A 256 16.48 -8.08 7.37
N GLU A 257 16.76 -7.34 6.31
CA GLU A 257 18.11 -7.20 5.75
C GLU A 257 19.04 -6.54 6.78
N PRO A 258 20.28 -6.97 6.87
CA PRO A 258 21.26 -6.35 7.76
C PRO A 258 21.43 -4.85 7.44
N ASN A 259 21.41 -4.03 8.48
CA ASN A 259 21.56 -2.57 8.35
C ASN A 259 20.51 -1.87 7.47
N VAL A 260 19.33 -2.48 7.33
CA VAL A 260 18.23 -1.84 6.59
C VAL A 260 17.84 -0.52 7.25
N GLN A 261 17.66 0.49 6.41
CA GLN A 261 17.18 1.82 6.81
C GLN A 261 16.27 2.37 5.71
N LEU A 262 15.48 3.38 6.04
CA LEU A 262 14.77 4.16 5.03
C LEU A 262 15.80 4.92 4.18
N LEU A 263 15.59 4.91 2.88
CA LEU A 263 16.45 5.62 1.95
C LEU A 263 15.99 7.06 1.80
N GLU A 264 16.91 7.91 1.34
CA GLU A 264 16.56 9.25 0.94
C GLU A 264 15.69 9.21 -0.31
N PHE A 265 14.49 9.79 -0.22
CA PHE A 265 13.54 9.85 -1.32
C PHE A 265 13.30 11.30 -1.73
N ASN A 266 13.81 11.66 -2.90
CA ASN A 266 13.61 12.96 -3.51
C ASN A 266 12.54 12.87 -4.58
N CYS A 267 11.33 13.31 -4.28
CA CYS A 267 10.27 13.40 -5.25
C CYS A 267 10.49 14.60 -6.18
N VAL A 268 10.46 14.34 -7.49
CA VAL A 268 10.49 15.37 -8.51
C VAL A 268 9.08 15.56 -9.04
N PRO A 269 8.44 16.71 -8.78
CA PRO A 269 7.09 16.96 -9.30
C PRO A 269 7.04 16.80 -10.82
N PHE A 270 5.98 16.15 -11.29
CA PHE A 270 5.74 15.92 -12.73
C PHE A 270 6.87 15.14 -13.43
N VAL A 271 7.59 14.29 -12.72
CA VAL A 271 8.71 13.53 -13.29
C VAL A 271 8.29 12.72 -14.53
N GLU A 272 7.10 12.13 -14.52
CA GLU A 272 6.58 11.39 -15.67
C GLU A 272 6.39 12.32 -16.88
N GLU A 273 5.84 13.52 -16.69
CA GLU A 273 5.72 14.52 -17.75
C GLU A 273 7.09 14.98 -18.26
N LEU A 274 8.02 15.26 -17.34
CA LEU A 274 9.38 15.66 -17.69
C LEU A 274 10.11 14.57 -18.50
N MET A 275 9.88 13.31 -18.18
CA MET A 275 10.48 12.18 -18.90
C MET A 275 9.84 11.93 -20.26
N TYR A 276 8.54 12.10 -20.37
CA TYR A 276 7.78 11.72 -21.57
C TYR A 276 7.69 12.82 -22.62
N THR A 277 7.59 14.09 -22.20
CA THR A 277 7.45 15.23 -23.11
C THR A 277 8.62 15.41 -24.07
N PRO A 278 9.91 15.33 -23.63
CA PRO A 278 11.06 15.46 -24.54
C PRO A 278 11.13 14.36 -25.60
N LEU A 279 10.50 13.24 -25.33
CA LEU A 279 10.44 12.10 -26.27
C LEU A 279 9.25 12.19 -27.23
N GLY A 280 8.50 13.29 -27.21
CA GLY A 280 7.31 13.50 -28.05
C GLY A 280 6.10 12.61 -27.68
N LEU A 281 6.07 12.12 -26.46
CA LEU A 281 5.27 10.98 -26.06
C LEU A 281 4.13 11.37 -25.12
N TYR A 282 4.16 12.61 -24.64
CA TYR A 282 3.09 13.24 -23.91
C TYR A 282 2.93 14.69 -24.37
N ASN A 283 1.81 14.97 -25.02
CA ASN A 283 1.36 16.33 -25.30
C ASN A 283 0.16 16.62 -24.40
N PRO A 284 0.34 17.33 -23.30
CA PRO A 284 -0.80 17.74 -22.48
C PRO A 284 -1.74 18.59 -23.34
N PRO A 285 -3.05 18.28 -23.34
CA PRO A 285 -4.01 18.87 -24.27
C PRO A 285 -4.21 20.39 -24.14
N ASP A 286 -3.66 21.04 -23.13
CA ASP A 286 -3.91 22.45 -22.84
C ASP A 286 -2.72 23.21 -22.23
N ARG A 287 -1.49 22.93 -22.66
CA ARG A 287 -0.37 23.77 -22.24
C ARG A 287 -0.40 25.08 -23.02
N PRO A 288 -0.57 26.27 -22.39
CA PRO A 288 -0.39 27.52 -23.12
C PRO A 288 1.04 27.57 -23.66
N SER A 289 1.18 27.88 -24.95
CA SER A 289 2.48 28.16 -25.57
C SER A 289 3.24 29.19 -24.74
N ARG A 290 4.44 28.85 -24.33
CA ARG A 290 5.36 29.80 -23.70
C ARG A 290 5.72 30.91 -24.65
#